data_6bff2fe94f1448afa4b05a011271130b
#
_entry.id   6bff2fe94f1448afa4b05a011271130b
#
_cell.length_a   1.000
_cell.length_b   1.000
_cell.length_c   1.000
_cell.angle_alpha   90.00
_cell.angle_beta   90.00
_cell.angle_gamma   90.00
#
_symmetry.space_group_name_H-M   'P 1'
#
loop_
_entity.id
_entity.type
_entity.pdbx_description
1 polymer ?
#
loop_
_entity_poly.entity_id
_entity_poly.type
_entity_poly.pdbx_seq_one_letter_code
_entity_poly.pdbx_strand_id
1 'polypeptide(L)'
;MYEKLTRKQANRLEQQTLRVSVFTIVGLAIAGIGFGLYIGSEAVMLDGFYALTSLLGSGLYLLAAKVVERPADRHFQYGYAHIEPLVNSFNNLILLIVCLYALFNGLEGLRTGGNPVDVGNVVLYSVLSAAVCAAVWIYERRVAARSDSQLIRNDAREWMISMGFSIVTVLGFAMVWVLPEPYRSWWARYADSGVVALMALLL
;
A
#
# COMPACT_ATOMS: atom_id res chain seq x y z
N MET A 1 -5.20 0.56 32.65
CA MET A 1 -6.27 -0.45 32.80
C MET A 1 -7.33 -0.07 31.78
N TYR A 2 -7.38 -0.74 30.61
CA TYR A 2 -8.35 -0.41 29.57
C TYR A 2 -9.64 -1.18 29.85
N GLU A 3 -10.74 -0.46 29.94
CA GLU A 3 -12.08 -1.03 30.12
C GLU A 3 -12.39 -1.91 28.90
N LYS A 4 -12.69 -3.20 29.12
CA LYS A 4 -13.03 -4.13 28.05
C LYS A 4 -14.37 -3.70 27.43
N LEU A 5 -14.32 -3.34 26.16
CA LEU A 5 -15.50 -2.96 25.38
C LEU A 5 -16.52 -4.11 25.34
N THR A 6 -17.80 -3.77 25.38
CA THR A 6 -18.85 -4.77 25.10
C THR A 6 -18.74 -5.23 23.64
N ARG A 7 -19.07 -6.49 23.35
CA ARG A 7 -18.99 -7.09 21.98
C ARG A 7 -19.64 -6.22 20.90
N LYS A 8 -20.75 -5.55 21.24
CA LYS A 8 -21.47 -4.66 20.32
C LYS A 8 -20.71 -3.35 20.06
N GLN A 9 -20.00 -2.82 21.05
CA GLN A 9 -19.14 -1.64 20.91
C GLN A 9 -17.87 -1.97 20.14
N ALA A 10 -17.27 -3.13 20.36
CA ALA A 10 -16.10 -3.59 19.61
C ALA A 10 -16.43 -3.73 18.12
N ASN A 11 -17.54 -4.36 17.76
CA ASN A 11 -17.96 -4.52 16.36
C ASN A 11 -18.24 -3.16 15.67
N ARG A 12 -18.83 -2.19 16.37
CA ARG A 12 -19.07 -0.86 15.82
C ARG A 12 -17.76 -0.11 15.56
N LEU A 13 -16.83 -0.16 16.51
CA LEU A 13 -15.51 0.45 16.36
C LEU A 13 -14.73 -0.19 15.21
N GLU A 14 -14.77 -1.50 15.08
CA GLU A 14 -14.15 -2.23 13.97
C GLU A 14 -14.68 -1.76 12.62
N GLN A 15 -16.02 -1.72 12.45
CA GLN A 15 -16.63 -1.25 11.21
C GLN A 15 -16.30 0.21 10.89
N GLN A 16 -16.24 1.08 11.90
CA GLN A 16 -15.88 2.48 11.70
C GLN A 16 -14.42 2.63 11.29
N THR A 17 -13.52 1.89 11.94
CA THR A 17 -12.09 1.91 11.65
C THR A 17 -11.82 1.43 10.22
N LEU A 18 -12.40 0.30 9.82
CA LEU A 18 -12.24 -0.22 8.46
C LEU A 18 -12.83 0.71 7.39
N ARG A 19 -13.92 1.43 7.68
CA ARG A 19 -14.42 2.46 6.76
C ARG A 19 -13.43 3.60 6.58
N VAL A 20 -12.85 4.10 7.67
CA VAL A 20 -11.82 5.15 7.61
C VAL A 20 -10.63 4.66 6.79
N SER A 21 -10.16 3.44 7.04
CA SER A 21 -9.08 2.81 6.27
C SER A 21 -9.41 2.78 4.77
N VAL A 22 -10.54 2.22 4.38
CA VAL A 22 -10.96 2.13 2.98
C VAL A 22 -11.03 3.50 2.30
N PHE A 23 -11.65 4.52 2.94
CA PHE A 23 -11.70 5.85 2.35
C PHE A 23 -10.32 6.48 2.19
N THR A 24 -9.43 6.25 3.16
CA THR A 24 -8.05 6.76 3.09
C THR A 24 -7.24 6.06 2.01
N ILE A 25 -7.37 4.73 1.86
CA ILE A 25 -6.72 3.95 0.79
C ILE A 25 -7.19 4.45 -0.58
N VAL A 26 -8.50 4.65 -0.77
CA VAL A 26 -9.05 5.19 -2.03
C VAL A 26 -8.47 6.57 -2.32
N GLY A 27 -8.41 7.44 -1.31
CA GLY A 27 -7.81 8.76 -1.44
C GLY A 27 -6.33 8.70 -1.84
N LEU A 28 -5.53 7.85 -1.19
CA LEU A 28 -4.11 7.67 -1.51
C LEU A 28 -3.90 7.03 -2.87
N ALA A 29 -4.72 6.05 -3.28
CA ALA A 29 -4.63 5.44 -4.60
C ALA A 29 -4.87 6.47 -5.71
N ILE A 30 -5.93 7.28 -5.59
CA ILE A 30 -6.24 8.34 -6.56
C ILE A 30 -5.13 9.40 -6.56
N ALA A 31 -4.70 9.85 -5.38
CA ALA A 31 -3.64 10.85 -5.25
C ALA A 31 -2.30 10.32 -5.79
N GLY A 32 -1.90 9.09 -5.44
CA GLY A 32 -0.65 8.48 -5.90
C GLY A 32 -0.61 8.29 -7.40
N ILE A 33 -1.65 7.70 -7.99
CA ILE A 33 -1.71 7.51 -9.44
C ILE A 33 -1.83 8.85 -10.16
N GLY A 34 -2.76 9.72 -9.74
CA GLY A 34 -3.00 10.99 -10.40
C GLY A 34 -1.81 11.95 -10.30
N PHE A 35 -1.24 12.10 -9.11
CA PHE A 35 -0.08 12.97 -8.90
C PHE A 35 1.20 12.37 -9.51
N GLY A 36 1.39 11.04 -9.42
CA GLY A 36 2.50 10.34 -10.06
C GLY A 36 2.51 10.53 -11.58
N LEU A 37 1.34 10.41 -12.24
CA LEU A 37 1.19 10.72 -13.66
C LEU A 37 1.49 12.20 -13.97
N TYR A 38 1.05 13.13 -13.12
CA TYR A 38 1.24 14.56 -13.32
C TYR A 38 2.73 14.96 -13.24
N ILE A 39 3.49 14.41 -12.27
CA ILE A 39 4.91 14.73 -12.08
C ILE A 39 5.86 13.79 -12.83
N GLY A 40 5.34 12.73 -13.47
CA GLY A 40 6.13 11.73 -14.19
C GLY A 40 6.95 10.80 -13.27
N SER A 41 6.57 10.64 -12.00
CA SER A 41 7.28 9.78 -11.05
C SER A 41 6.66 8.38 -11.00
N GLU A 42 7.43 7.38 -11.40
CA GLU A 42 7.03 5.98 -11.33
C GLU A 42 7.00 5.46 -9.88
N ALA A 43 7.84 6.00 -8.99
CA ALA A 43 7.83 5.65 -7.57
C ALA A 43 6.52 6.06 -6.88
N VAL A 44 6.03 7.29 -7.16
CA VAL A 44 4.75 7.77 -6.65
C VAL A 44 3.57 6.99 -7.26
N MET A 45 3.64 6.67 -8.54
CA MET A 45 2.63 5.82 -9.19
C MET A 45 2.58 4.42 -8.58
N LEU A 46 3.73 3.82 -8.29
CA LEU A 46 3.81 2.49 -7.68
C LEU A 46 3.17 2.46 -6.28
N ASP A 47 3.40 3.51 -5.46
CA ASP A 47 2.72 3.68 -4.16
C ASP A 47 1.20 3.70 -4.32
N GLY A 48 0.68 4.44 -5.31
CA GLY A 48 -0.74 4.47 -5.65
C GLY A 48 -1.29 3.13 -6.16
N PHE A 49 -0.55 2.40 -6.98
CA PHE A 49 -0.93 1.05 -7.44
C PHE A 49 -0.91 0.04 -6.30
N TYR A 50 0.04 0.14 -5.39
CA TYR A 50 0.06 -0.70 -4.18
C TYR A 50 -1.19 -0.47 -3.34
N ALA A 51 -1.56 0.80 -3.08
CA ALA A 51 -2.79 1.14 -2.37
C ALA A 51 -4.05 0.59 -3.08
N LEU A 52 -4.10 0.66 -4.41
CA LEU A 52 -5.20 0.10 -5.19
C LEU A 52 -5.26 -1.44 -5.07
N THR A 53 -4.11 -2.11 -5.09
CA THR A 53 -4.04 -3.59 -4.93
C THR A 53 -4.50 -4.01 -3.54
N SER A 54 -4.11 -3.28 -2.49
CA SER A 54 -4.58 -3.51 -1.12
C SER A 54 -6.11 -3.35 -0.99
N LEU A 55 -6.67 -2.31 -1.64
CA LEU A 55 -8.12 -2.11 -1.68
C LEU A 55 -8.85 -3.26 -2.39
N LEU A 56 -8.34 -3.72 -3.54
CA LEU A 56 -8.91 -4.86 -4.28
C LEU A 56 -8.83 -6.14 -3.46
N GLY A 57 -7.70 -6.39 -2.78
CA GLY A 57 -7.52 -7.51 -1.88
C GLY A 57 -8.56 -7.52 -0.78
N SER A 58 -8.73 -6.40 -0.07
CA SER A 58 -9.74 -6.27 0.99
C SER A 58 -11.16 -6.53 0.47
N GLY A 59 -11.50 -6.03 -0.72
CA GLY A 59 -12.79 -6.29 -1.37
C GLY A 59 -12.99 -7.78 -1.69
N LEU A 60 -11.97 -8.43 -2.24
CA LEU A 60 -12.01 -9.86 -2.56
C LEU A 60 -12.12 -10.73 -1.30
N TYR A 61 -11.43 -10.38 -0.21
CA TYR A 61 -11.56 -11.08 1.07
C TYR A 61 -12.96 -10.97 1.66
N LEU A 62 -13.60 -9.79 1.58
CA LEU A 62 -14.98 -9.62 2.03
C LEU A 62 -15.97 -10.46 1.21
N LEU A 63 -15.75 -10.60 -0.10
CA LEU A 63 -16.54 -11.46 -0.97
C LEU A 63 -16.32 -12.95 -0.65
N ALA A 64 -15.06 -13.36 -0.46
CA ALA A 64 -14.70 -14.72 -0.09
C ALA A 64 -15.32 -15.12 1.24
N ALA A 65 -15.26 -14.27 2.27
CA ALA A 65 -15.83 -14.53 3.58
C ALA A 65 -17.33 -14.87 3.50
N LYS A 66 -18.11 -14.10 2.68
CA LYS A 66 -19.53 -14.36 2.47
C LYS A 66 -19.81 -15.70 1.77
N VAL A 67 -18.88 -16.18 0.93
CA VAL A 67 -19.03 -17.44 0.22
C VAL A 67 -18.60 -18.62 1.11
N VAL A 68 -17.54 -18.45 1.89
CA VAL A 68 -17.02 -19.47 2.82
C VAL A 68 -18.04 -19.82 3.91
N GLU A 69 -18.89 -18.86 4.33
CA GLU A 69 -19.96 -19.08 5.31
C GLU A 69 -21.13 -19.93 4.75
N ARG A 70 -21.18 -20.19 3.43
CA ARG A 70 -22.26 -21.02 2.85
C ARG A 70 -22.09 -22.49 3.26
N PRO A 71 -23.19 -23.17 3.60
CA PRO A 71 -23.14 -24.59 3.89
C PRO A 71 -22.72 -25.40 2.65
N ALA A 72 -22.16 -26.59 2.89
CA ALA A 72 -21.83 -27.54 1.83
C ALA A 72 -23.04 -27.84 0.97
N ASP A 73 -22.86 -27.91 -0.34
CA ASP A 73 -23.89 -28.27 -1.32
C ASP A 73 -23.47 -29.48 -2.18
N ARG A 74 -24.31 -29.83 -3.19
CA ARG A 74 -24.01 -30.94 -4.09
C ARG A 74 -22.78 -30.79 -4.94
N HIS A 75 -22.33 -29.55 -5.18
CA HIS A 75 -21.15 -29.26 -6.00
C HIS A 75 -19.89 -29.18 -5.14
N PHE A 76 -20.01 -28.70 -3.90
CA PHE A 76 -18.90 -28.53 -2.95
C PHE A 76 -19.22 -29.25 -1.64
N GLN A 77 -19.03 -30.56 -1.64
CA GLN A 77 -19.35 -31.45 -0.50
C GLN A 77 -18.51 -31.13 0.76
N TYR A 78 -17.31 -30.57 0.59
CA TYR A 78 -16.44 -30.15 1.68
C TYR A 78 -16.58 -28.66 2.04
N GLY A 79 -17.64 -28.00 1.49
CA GLY A 79 -17.85 -26.57 1.68
C GLY A 79 -16.91 -25.69 0.84
N TYR A 80 -16.92 -24.39 1.13
CA TYR A 80 -16.26 -23.36 0.32
C TYR A 80 -14.95 -22.83 0.93
N ALA A 81 -14.38 -23.48 1.94
CA ALA A 81 -13.16 -23.04 2.64
C ALA A 81 -11.95 -22.87 1.72
N HIS A 82 -11.90 -23.60 0.58
CA HIS A 82 -10.82 -23.48 -0.41
C HIS A 82 -10.83 -22.15 -1.18
N ILE A 83 -11.88 -21.36 -1.11
CA ILE A 83 -11.99 -20.05 -1.76
C ILE A 83 -11.06 -19.01 -1.09
N GLU A 84 -10.87 -19.09 0.22
CA GLU A 84 -10.01 -18.16 0.95
C GLU A 84 -8.54 -18.20 0.45
N PRO A 85 -7.86 -19.38 0.42
CA PRO A 85 -6.51 -19.44 -0.14
C PRO A 85 -6.46 -19.12 -1.64
N LEU A 86 -7.52 -19.40 -2.41
CA LEU A 86 -7.58 -19.04 -3.82
C LEU A 86 -7.58 -17.53 -4.02
N VAL A 87 -8.41 -16.79 -3.26
CA VAL A 87 -8.47 -15.33 -3.30
C VAL A 87 -7.14 -14.72 -2.86
N ASN A 88 -6.52 -15.27 -1.82
CA ASN A 88 -5.20 -14.83 -1.37
C ASN A 88 -4.14 -15.02 -2.47
N SER A 89 -4.13 -16.16 -3.12
CA SER A 89 -3.21 -16.45 -4.23
C SER A 89 -3.42 -15.50 -5.41
N PHE A 90 -4.69 -15.20 -5.73
CA PHE A 90 -5.04 -14.27 -6.80
C PHE A 90 -4.60 -12.83 -6.50
N ASN A 91 -4.80 -12.37 -5.27
CA ASN A 91 -4.34 -11.03 -4.84
C ASN A 91 -2.80 -10.93 -4.89
N ASN A 92 -2.10 -11.96 -4.41
CA ASN A 92 -0.64 -12.01 -4.47
C ASN A 92 -0.12 -12.09 -5.90
N LEU A 93 -0.85 -12.74 -6.82
CA LEU A 93 -0.50 -12.78 -8.24
C LEU A 93 -0.61 -11.39 -8.88
N ILE A 94 -1.67 -10.63 -8.58
CA ILE A 94 -1.81 -9.24 -9.03
C ILE A 94 -0.64 -8.41 -8.53
N LEU A 95 -0.33 -8.49 -7.23
CA LEU A 95 0.81 -7.78 -6.63
C LEU A 95 2.12 -8.16 -7.32
N LEU A 96 2.36 -9.44 -7.56
CA LEU A 96 3.55 -9.92 -8.27
C LEU A 96 3.68 -9.32 -9.67
N ILE A 97 2.56 -9.25 -10.43
CA ILE A 97 2.56 -8.64 -11.77
C ILE A 97 2.92 -7.16 -11.68
N VAL A 98 2.35 -6.42 -10.72
CA VAL A 98 2.66 -5.00 -10.49
C VAL A 98 4.14 -4.82 -10.14
N CYS A 99 4.69 -5.67 -9.25
CA CYS A 99 6.10 -5.63 -8.87
C CYS A 99 7.03 -5.94 -10.04
N LEU A 100 6.73 -6.96 -10.84
CA LEU A 100 7.52 -7.30 -12.03
C LEU A 100 7.51 -6.17 -13.04
N TYR A 101 6.34 -5.58 -13.32
CA TYR A 101 6.22 -4.43 -14.21
C TYR A 101 7.05 -3.24 -13.70
N ALA A 102 6.93 -2.90 -12.42
CA ALA A 102 7.69 -1.82 -11.79
C ALA A 102 9.20 -2.09 -11.82
N LEU A 103 9.63 -3.34 -11.56
CA LEU A 103 11.03 -3.72 -11.62
C LEU A 103 11.60 -3.56 -13.03
N PHE A 104 10.88 -4.04 -14.06
CA PHE A 104 11.30 -3.89 -15.46
C PHE A 104 11.41 -2.42 -15.85
N ASN A 105 10.40 -1.59 -15.52
CA ASN A 105 10.43 -0.15 -15.79
C ASN A 105 11.59 0.53 -15.04
N GLY A 106 11.77 0.25 -13.77
CA GLY A 106 12.88 0.80 -13.00
C GLY A 106 14.25 0.46 -13.59
N LEU A 107 14.46 -0.81 -13.99
CA LEU A 107 15.70 -1.25 -14.64
C LEU A 107 15.90 -0.63 -16.02
N GLU A 108 14.84 -0.50 -16.80
CA GLU A 108 14.89 0.16 -18.10
C GLU A 108 15.19 1.66 -17.95
N GLY A 109 14.54 2.34 -17.01
CA GLY A 109 14.84 3.72 -16.68
C GLY A 109 16.31 3.92 -16.31
N LEU A 110 16.90 3.03 -15.50
CA LEU A 110 18.32 3.07 -15.18
C LEU A 110 19.23 2.90 -16.41
N ARG A 111 18.80 2.14 -17.42
CA ARG A 111 19.57 1.92 -18.67
C ARG A 111 19.41 3.05 -19.67
N THR A 112 18.23 3.65 -19.74
CA THR A 112 17.88 4.67 -20.75
C THR A 112 18.21 6.10 -20.33
N GLY A 113 18.75 6.30 -19.13
CA GLY A 113 19.19 7.63 -18.65
C GLY A 113 18.26 8.26 -17.60
N GLY A 114 17.32 7.47 -17.08
CA GLY A 114 16.40 7.87 -16.02
C GLY A 114 15.27 8.79 -16.46
N ASN A 115 14.32 9.03 -15.58
CA ASN A 115 13.20 9.95 -15.81
C ASN A 115 13.47 11.29 -15.13
N PRO A 116 13.35 12.43 -15.84
CA PRO A 116 13.44 13.72 -15.21
C PRO A 116 12.20 13.98 -14.35
N VAL A 117 12.36 13.94 -13.05
CA VAL A 117 11.28 14.19 -12.07
C VAL A 117 11.61 15.40 -11.20
N ASP A 118 10.59 16.13 -10.77
CA ASP A 118 10.75 17.18 -9.79
C ASP A 118 10.89 16.58 -8.39
N VAL A 119 12.14 16.56 -7.91
CA VAL A 119 12.50 16.03 -6.59
C VAL A 119 11.67 16.65 -5.46
N GLY A 120 11.39 17.96 -5.54
CA GLY A 120 10.61 18.67 -4.53
C GLY A 120 9.19 18.13 -4.41
N ASN A 121 8.52 17.94 -5.55
CA ASN A 121 7.16 17.43 -5.61
C ASN A 121 7.07 15.96 -5.16
N VAL A 122 8.06 15.12 -5.55
CA VAL A 122 8.11 13.72 -5.09
C VAL A 122 8.28 13.64 -3.58
N VAL A 123 9.22 14.39 -3.01
CA VAL A 123 9.46 14.41 -1.56
C VAL A 123 8.25 14.94 -0.81
N LEU A 124 7.62 16.01 -1.29
CA LEU A 124 6.41 16.57 -0.68
C LEU A 124 5.28 15.53 -0.61
N TYR A 125 5.00 14.88 -1.75
CA TYR A 125 3.98 13.82 -1.79
C TYR A 125 4.32 12.69 -0.82
N SER A 126 5.55 12.17 -0.87
CA SER A 126 5.97 11.02 -0.06
C SER A 126 5.95 11.32 1.44
N VAL A 127 6.31 12.55 1.85
CA VAL A 127 6.19 12.98 3.26
C VAL A 127 4.73 13.05 3.69
N LEU A 128 3.85 13.61 2.85
CA LEU A 128 2.40 13.65 3.15
C LEU A 128 1.80 12.24 3.21
N SER A 129 2.13 11.36 2.24
CA SER A 129 1.70 9.96 2.23
C SER A 129 2.18 9.24 3.49
N ALA A 130 3.47 9.35 3.85
CA ALA A 130 4.02 8.77 5.06
C ALA A 130 3.30 9.26 6.33
N ALA A 131 2.98 10.55 6.40
CA ALA A 131 2.27 11.13 7.54
C ALA A 131 0.84 10.58 7.66
N VAL A 132 0.11 10.45 6.53
CA VAL A 132 -1.23 9.86 6.49
C VAL A 132 -1.17 8.38 6.91
N CYS A 133 -0.26 7.59 6.32
CA CYS A 133 -0.07 6.18 6.66
C CYS A 133 0.27 6.00 8.15
N ALA A 134 1.17 6.84 8.69
CA ALA A 134 1.52 6.81 10.12
C ALA A 134 0.32 7.14 11.01
N ALA A 135 -0.48 8.14 10.64
CA ALA A 135 -1.67 8.52 11.41
C ALA A 135 -2.69 7.38 11.47
N VAL A 136 -2.99 6.74 10.32
CA VAL A 136 -3.92 5.61 10.25
C VAL A 136 -3.36 4.41 11.00
N TRP A 137 -2.09 4.07 10.79
CA TRP A 137 -1.42 2.99 11.51
C TRP A 137 -1.50 3.16 13.03
N ILE A 138 -1.20 4.36 13.55
CA ILE A 138 -1.27 4.65 14.99
C ILE A 138 -2.71 4.54 15.49
N TYR A 139 -3.67 5.05 14.73
CA TYR A 139 -5.10 4.96 15.05
C TYR A 139 -5.56 3.50 15.13
N GLU A 140 -5.31 2.70 14.09
CA GLU A 140 -5.71 1.31 14.03
C GLU A 140 -5.01 0.44 15.09
N ARG A 141 -3.72 0.65 15.32
CA ARG A 141 -2.98 -0.05 16.37
C ARG A 141 -3.60 0.20 17.75
N ARG A 142 -4.06 1.43 18.02
CA ARG A 142 -4.74 1.76 19.28
C ARG A 142 -6.11 1.10 19.38
N VAL A 143 -6.86 1.06 18.30
CA VAL A 143 -8.17 0.41 18.25
C VAL A 143 -8.03 -1.11 18.35
N ALA A 144 -7.10 -1.72 17.61
CA ALA A 144 -6.81 -3.15 17.67
C ALA A 144 -6.46 -3.63 19.09
N ALA A 145 -5.69 -2.81 19.83
CA ALA A 145 -5.34 -3.12 21.22
C ALA A 145 -6.56 -3.08 22.17
N ARG A 146 -7.63 -2.35 21.84
CA ARG A 146 -8.85 -2.24 22.65
C ARG A 146 -9.93 -3.24 22.26
N SER A 147 -10.03 -3.56 20.98
CA SER A 147 -11.08 -4.45 20.41
C SER A 147 -10.64 -5.91 20.30
N ASP A 148 -9.34 -6.19 20.48
CA ASP A 148 -8.70 -7.49 20.22
C ASP A 148 -9.01 -8.07 18.82
N SER A 149 -9.28 -7.20 17.84
CA SER A 149 -9.61 -7.58 16.48
C SER A 149 -8.35 -7.95 15.69
N GLN A 150 -8.32 -9.16 15.16
CA GLN A 150 -7.25 -9.61 14.25
C GLN A 150 -7.32 -8.89 12.90
N LEU A 151 -8.54 -8.53 12.45
CA LEU A 151 -8.77 -7.87 11.17
C LEU A 151 -8.12 -6.47 11.16
N ILE A 152 -8.37 -5.64 12.20
CA ILE A 152 -7.73 -4.32 12.34
C ILE A 152 -6.21 -4.47 12.50
N ARG A 153 -5.74 -5.52 13.17
CA ARG A 153 -4.30 -5.76 13.36
C ARG A 153 -3.60 -6.06 12.05
N ASN A 154 -4.25 -6.79 11.16
CA ASN A 154 -3.72 -7.08 9.82
C ASN A 154 -3.73 -5.82 8.95
N ASP A 155 -4.82 -5.06 8.95
CA ASP A 155 -4.93 -3.78 8.23
C ASP A 155 -3.84 -2.78 8.70
N ALA A 156 -3.63 -2.66 10.01
CA ALA A 156 -2.55 -1.84 10.56
C ALA A 156 -1.14 -2.26 10.09
N ARG A 157 -0.90 -3.55 9.79
CA ARG A 157 0.37 -4.00 9.20
C ARG A 157 0.54 -3.54 7.77
N GLU A 158 -0.52 -3.56 6.98
CA GLU A 158 -0.50 -3.04 5.60
C GLU A 158 -0.20 -1.54 5.59
N TRP A 159 -0.79 -0.76 6.50
CA TRP A 159 -0.46 0.65 6.68
C TRP A 159 1.00 0.90 7.07
N MET A 160 1.57 0.04 7.91
CA MET A 160 2.98 0.11 8.26
C MET A 160 3.89 -0.15 7.04
N ILE A 161 3.53 -1.09 6.18
CA ILE A 161 4.26 -1.38 4.94
C ILE A 161 4.17 -0.19 3.99
N SER A 162 2.98 0.37 3.75
CA SER A 162 2.79 1.57 2.93
C SER A 162 3.60 2.76 3.44
N MET A 163 3.63 2.98 4.75
CA MET A 163 4.50 3.99 5.36
C MET A 163 5.98 3.72 5.05
N GLY A 164 6.40 2.45 5.08
CA GLY A 164 7.76 2.04 4.74
C GLY A 164 8.14 2.44 3.31
N PHE A 165 7.25 2.26 2.33
CA PHE A 165 7.50 2.68 0.94
C PHE A 165 7.65 4.19 0.82
N SER A 166 6.76 4.96 1.43
CA SER A 166 6.88 6.42 1.43
C SER A 166 8.20 6.88 2.07
N ILE A 167 8.66 6.23 3.15
CA ILE A 167 9.95 6.52 3.78
C ILE A 167 11.12 6.19 2.84
N VAL A 168 11.09 5.03 2.17
CA VAL A 168 12.14 4.65 1.19
C VAL A 168 12.22 5.68 0.08
N THR A 169 11.08 6.15 -0.43
CA THR A 169 11.03 7.21 -1.45
C THR A 169 11.63 8.51 -0.92
N VAL A 170 11.22 8.96 0.27
CA VAL A 170 11.79 10.17 0.90
C VAL A 170 13.30 10.05 1.06
N LEU A 171 13.81 8.93 1.56
CA LEU A 171 15.25 8.73 1.77
C LEU A 171 16.01 8.70 0.45
N GLY A 172 15.50 8.00 -0.57
CA GLY A 172 16.10 7.94 -1.90
C GLY A 172 16.24 9.32 -2.53
N PHE A 173 15.19 10.13 -2.48
CA PHE A 173 15.22 11.48 -3.04
C PHE A 173 15.94 12.50 -2.14
N ALA A 174 15.92 12.34 -0.81
CA ALA A 174 16.67 13.19 0.10
C ALA A 174 18.18 13.06 -0.10
N MET A 175 18.68 11.86 -0.38
CA MET A 175 20.09 11.64 -0.72
C MET A 175 20.51 12.47 -1.94
N VAL A 176 19.63 12.55 -2.96
CA VAL A 176 19.89 13.34 -4.15
C VAL A 176 19.79 14.84 -3.87
N TRP A 177 18.90 15.25 -3.00
CA TRP A 177 18.69 16.66 -2.67
C TRP A 177 19.89 17.31 -1.97
N VAL A 178 20.67 16.53 -1.22
CA VAL A 178 21.90 17.00 -0.53
C VAL A 178 23.05 17.21 -1.51
N LEU A 179 22.99 16.65 -2.71
CA LEU A 179 24.07 16.80 -3.69
C LEU A 179 24.12 18.21 -4.26
N PRO A 180 25.34 18.77 -4.45
CA PRO A 180 25.52 20.07 -5.15
C PRO A 180 25.18 19.92 -6.65
N GLU A 181 24.76 21.03 -7.27
CA GLU A 181 24.69 21.12 -8.74
C GLU A 181 26.11 21.07 -9.37
N PRO A 182 26.32 20.37 -10.53
CA PRO A 182 25.32 19.76 -11.40
C PRO A 182 25.01 18.29 -11.06
N TYR A 183 25.60 17.72 -10.03
CA TYR A 183 25.41 16.30 -9.67
C TYR A 183 23.96 16.00 -9.30
N ARG A 184 23.27 16.94 -8.64
CA ARG A 184 21.86 16.77 -8.26
C ARG A 184 20.97 16.52 -9.46
N SER A 185 21.07 17.32 -10.51
CA SER A 185 20.25 17.18 -11.72
C SER A 185 20.53 15.87 -12.48
N TRP A 186 21.77 15.39 -12.41
CA TRP A 186 22.15 14.12 -13.02
C TRP A 186 21.62 12.92 -12.23
N TRP A 187 21.82 12.88 -10.90
CA TRP A 187 21.36 11.80 -10.04
C TRP A 187 19.85 11.78 -9.86
N ALA A 188 19.16 12.92 -9.92
CA ALA A 188 17.71 13.01 -9.80
C ALA A 188 16.98 12.18 -10.86
N ARG A 189 17.54 12.06 -12.07
CA ARG A 189 16.96 11.24 -13.14
C ARG A 189 16.96 9.75 -12.80
N TYR A 190 17.98 9.27 -12.11
CA TYR A 190 18.13 7.87 -11.74
C TYR A 190 17.44 7.53 -10.41
N ALA A 191 17.17 8.53 -9.57
CA ALA A 191 16.61 8.33 -8.25
C ALA A 191 15.22 7.66 -8.32
N ASP A 192 14.35 8.14 -9.20
CA ASP A 192 13.00 7.59 -9.37
C ASP A 192 13.06 6.12 -9.78
N SER A 193 13.78 5.82 -10.87
CA SER A 193 13.95 4.45 -11.37
C SER A 193 14.64 3.53 -10.34
N GLY A 194 15.62 4.04 -9.60
CA GLY A 194 16.30 3.30 -8.53
C GLY A 194 15.40 2.99 -7.35
N VAL A 195 14.59 3.95 -6.92
CA VAL A 195 13.61 3.78 -5.85
C VAL A 195 12.53 2.78 -6.28
N VAL A 196 12.00 2.89 -7.50
CA VAL A 196 11.01 1.94 -8.05
C VAL A 196 11.56 0.52 -8.07
N ALA A 197 12.77 0.31 -8.59
CA ALA A 197 13.40 -1.00 -8.62
C ALA A 197 13.62 -1.57 -7.20
N LEU A 198 14.04 -0.73 -6.26
CA LEU A 198 14.21 -1.12 -4.86
C LEU A 198 12.88 -1.49 -4.21
N MET A 199 11.84 -0.68 -4.39
CA MET A 199 10.50 -0.95 -3.85
C MET A 199 9.93 -2.25 -4.42
N ALA A 200 10.08 -2.48 -5.73
CA ALA A 200 9.62 -3.70 -6.39
C ALA A 200 10.32 -4.97 -5.90
N LEU A 201 11.55 -4.86 -5.41
CA LEU A 201 12.30 -5.98 -4.80
C LEU A 201 11.94 -6.22 -3.32
N LEU A 202 11.42 -5.20 -2.63
CA LEU A 202 11.04 -5.28 -1.22
C LEU A 202 9.60 -5.80 -1.03
N LEU A 203 8.74 -5.69 -2.04
CA LEU A 203 7.38 -6.23 -2.10
C LEU A 203 7.36 -7.73 -2.40
#